data_85422f44b56c30e5b604a67ababbeb08
#
_entry.id   85422f44b56c30e5b604a67ababbeb08
#
_cell.length_a   1.000
_cell.length_b   1.000
_cell.length_c   1.000
_cell.angle_alpha   90.00
_cell.angle_beta   90.00
_cell.angle_gamma   90.00
#
_symmetry.space_group_name_H-M   'P 1'
#
loop_
_entity.id
_entity.type
_entity.pdbx_description
1 polymer ?
#
loop_
_entity_poly.entity_id
_entity_poly.type
_entity_poly.pdbx_seq_one_letter_code
_entity_poly.pdbx_strand_id
1 'polypeptide(L)'
;MANLKDIAQKLGVSVSTVSRGLNGGKEISREMTEKILKAADELGYTLQGRGGRATPDWNSAGIIVPEVASEYYARLVHKAKDFLAAKGYSLIMKVTDFKAAELLDAINTMSRIHVKCLLVVMDTEENMSDQLISAMHRSGLPIMLI
;
A
#
# COMPACT_ATOMS: atom_id res chain seq x y z
N MET A 1 -21.10 5.48 3.89
CA MET A 1 -19.84 5.10 3.19
C MET A 1 -20.09 5.29 1.70
N ALA A 2 -19.21 6.04 1.03
CA ALA A 2 -19.31 6.25 -0.41
C ALA A 2 -19.12 4.91 -1.16
N ASN A 3 -19.82 4.74 -2.26
CA ASN A 3 -19.79 3.53 -3.08
C ASN A 3 -19.52 3.89 -4.56
N LEU A 4 -19.32 2.87 -5.41
CA LEU A 4 -19.04 3.10 -6.83
C LEU A 4 -20.15 3.86 -7.57
N LYS A 5 -21.39 3.76 -7.10
CA LYS A 5 -22.51 4.48 -7.72
C LYS A 5 -22.40 5.97 -7.43
N ASP A 6 -21.94 6.35 -6.24
CA ASP A 6 -21.75 7.75 -5.86
C ASP A 6 -20.68 8.41 -6.71
N ILE A 7 -19.58 7.70 -6.99
CA ILE A 7 -18.51 8.17 -7.89
C ILE A 7 -19.03 8.28 -9.33
N ALA A 8 -19.75 7.26 -9.79
CA ALA A 8 -20.33 7.22 -11.13
C ALA A 8 -21.31 8.39 -11.35
N GLN A 9 -22.17 8.66 -10.39
CA GLN A 9 -23.12 9.78 -10.40
C GLN A 9 -22.40 11.12 -10.41
N LYS A 10 -21.36 11.30 -9.57
CA LYS A 10 -20.55 12.53 -9.50
C LYS A 10 -19.87 12.85 -10.83
N LEU A 11 -19.39 11.84 -11.55
CA LEU A 11 -18.64 11.99 -12.79
C LEU A 11 -19.50 11.86 -14.05
N GLY A 12 -20.79 11.51 -13.93
CA GLY A 12 -21.68 11.29 -15.07
C GLY A 12 -21.28 10.09 -15.94
N VAL A 13 -20.67 9.06 -15.36
CA VAL A 13 -20.21 7.86 -16.08
C VAL A 13 -20.87 6.60 -15.54
N SER A 14 -20.73 5.48 -16.26
CA SER A 14 -21.25 4.20 -15.78
C SER A 14 -20.44 3.65 -14.59
N VAL A 15 -21.09 2.86 -13.73
CA VAL A 15 -20.41 2.15 -12.64
C VAL A 15 -19.30 1.23 -13.15
N SER A 16 -19.48 0.64 -14.35
CA SER A 16 -18.46 -0.19 -14.99
C SER A 16 -17.24 0.63 -15.41
N THR A 17 -17.44 1.87 -15.88
CA THR A 17 -16.35 2.81 -16.23
C THR A 17 -15.55 3.15 -14.97
N VAL A 18 -16.21 3.48 -13.86
CA VAL A 18 -15.55 3.75 -12.58
C VAL A 18 -14.77 2.53 -12.11
N SER A 19 -15.39 1.35 -12.15
CA SER A 19 -14.73 0.11 -11.73
C SER A 19 -13.48 -0.19 -12.57
N ARG A 20 -13.53 -0.01 -13.88
CA ARG A 20 -12.36 -0.21 -14.77
C ARG A 20 -11.26 0.82 -14.52
N GLY A 21 -11.62 2.10 -14.34
CA GLY A 21 -10.66 3.15 -14.02
C GLY A 21 -9.92 2.91 -12.70
N LEU A 22 -10.63 2.48 -11.66
CA LEU A 22 -10.03 2.13 -10.36
C LEU A 22 -9.14 0.88 -10.41
N ASN A 23 -9.40 -0.04 -11.34
CA ASN A 23 -8.64 -1.30 -11.49
C ASN A 23 -7.56 -1.25 -12.59
N GLY A 24 -7.26 -0.07 -13.13
CA GLY A 24 -6.20 0.11 -14.13
C GLY A 24 -6.55 -0.50 -15.50
N GLY A 25 -7.83 -0.54 -15.85
CA GLY A 25 -8.30 -1.08 -17.13
C GLY A 25 -7.73 -0.27 -18.31
N LYS A 26 -7.06 -0.95 -19.23
CA LYS A 26 -6.42 -0.33 -20.42
C LYS A 26 -7.40 0.40 -21.36
N GLU A 27 -8.70 0.18 -21.20
CA GLU A 27 -9.77 0.78 -22.02
C GLU A 27 -10.20 2.17 -21.52
N ILE A 28 -9.68 2.62 -20.38
CA ILE A 28 -10.01 3.93 -19.78
C ILE A 28 -8.84 4.88 -20.01
N SER A 29 -9.13 6.07 -20.54
CA SER A 29 -8.09 7.08 -20.75
C SER A 29 -7.44 7.49 -19.43
N ARG A 30 -6.17 7.88 -19.49
CA ARG A 30 -5.41 8.35 -18.33
C ARG A 30 -6.12 9.52 -17.62
N GLU A 31 -6.63 10.47 -18.40
CA GLU A 31 -7.38 11.62 -17.88
C GLU A 31 -8.64 11.20 -17.10
N MET A 32 -9.39 10.23 -17.63
CA MET A 32 -10.58 9.71 -16.96
C MET A 32 -10.21 8.95 -15.69
N THR A 33 -9.12 8.18 -15.72
CA THR A 33 -8.61 7.48 -14.53
C THR A 33 -8.24 8.46 -13.42
N GLU A 34 -7.56 9.56 -13.74
CA GLU A 34 -7.22 10.61 -12.78
C GLU A 34 -8.47 11.28 -12.17
N LYS A 35 -9.49 11.56 -12.99
CA LYS A 35 -10.77 12.09 -12.52
C LYS A 35 -11.49 11.12 -11.57
N ILE A 36 -11.47 9.83 -11.90
CA ILE A 36 -12.08 8.79 -11.06
C ILE A 36 -11.36 8.67 -9.71
N LEU A 37 -10.02 8.65 -9.72
CA LEU A 37 -9.21 8.59 -8.49
C LEU A 37 -9.45 9.82 -7.60
N LYS A 38 -9.49 11.01 -8.18
CA LYS A 38 -9.76 12.26 -7.44
C LYS A 38 -11.16 12.26 -6.84
N ALA A 39 -12.17 11.86 -7.60
CA ALA A 39 -13.55 11.78 -7.10
C ALA A 39 -13.71 10.72 -6.01
N ALA A 40 -12.99 9.61 -6.10
CA ALA A 40 -12.96 8.56 -5.07
C ALA A 40 -12.38 9.12 -3.76
N ASP A 41 -11.26 9.84 -3.84
CA ASP A 41 -10.60 10.47 -2.69
C ASP A 41 -11.50 11.52 -2.02
N GLU A 42 -12.10 12.42 -2.81
CA GLU A 42 -13.01 13.46 -2.33
C GLU A 42 -14.26 12.91 -1.64
N LEU A 43 -14.73 11.72 -2.05
CA LEU A 43 -15.88 11.05 -1.45
C LEU A 43 -15.49 10.12 -0.29
N GLY A 44 -14.21 10.03 0.05
CA GLY A 44 -13.71 9.10 1.06
C GLY A 44 -13.95 7.63 0.66
N TYR A 45 -13.99 7.35 -0.65
CA TYR A 45 -14.15 5.99 -1.15
C TYR A 45 -12.83 5.25 -1.02
N THR A 46 -12.75 4.36 -0.06
CA THR A 46 -11.63 3.42 0.06
C THR A 46 -11.91 2.21 -0.84
N LEU A 47 -10.93 1.75 -1.60
CA LEU A 47 -10.96 0.52 -2.41
C LEU A 47 -11.05 -0.74 -1.52
N GLN A 48 -11.89 -0.71 -0.47
CA GLN A 48 -12.16 -1.89 0.33
C GLN A 48 -12.99 -2.87 -0.50
N GLY A 49 -12.32 -3.85 -1.07
CA GLY A 49 -12.93 -5.08 -1.54
C GLY A 49 -13.59 -5.02 -2.90
N ARG A 50 -12.83 -4.91 -4.00
CA ARG A 50 -13.29 -5.36 -5.32
C ARG A 50 -12.17 -5.93 -6.20
N GLY A 51 -11.87 -7.12 -5.98
CA GLY A 51 -11.70 -8.18 -6.94
C GLY A 51 -12.36 -9.37 -6.27
N GLY A 52 -13.31 -10.02 -6.89
CA GLY A 52 -14.20 -11.03 -6.35
C GLY A 52 -13.57 -12.28 -5.71
N ARG A 53 -12.59 -12.06 -4.88
CA ARG A 53 -12.15 -12.90 -3.76
C ARG A 53 -12.14 -11.98 -2.56
N ALA A 54 -12.97 -12.27 -1.56
CA ALA A 54 -12.68 -11.83 -0.22
C ALA A 54 -11.19 -12.09 -0.01
N THR A 55 -10.36 -11.03 0.05
CA THR A 55 -9.02 -11.21 0.60
C THR A 55 -9.30 -11.78 1.97
N PRO A 56 -8.86 -13.01 2.27
CA PRO A 56 -8.98 -13.51 3.62
C PRO A 56 -8.45 -12.39 4.52
N ASP A 57 -9.09 -12.16 5.64
CA ASP A 57 -8.62 -11.18 6.63
C ASP A 57 -7.29 -11.71 7.21
N TRP A 58 -6.29 -11.74 6.33
CA TRP A 58 -4.97 -12.18 6.70
C TRP A 58 -4.40 -11.12 7.60
N ASN A 59 -4.23 -11.48 8.85
CA ASN A 59 -3.41 -10.70 9.74
C ASN A 59 -2.00 -10.66 9.13
N SER A 60 -1.73 -9.65 8.33
CA SER A 60 -0.42 -9.47 7.68
C SER A 60 0.25 -8.21 8.20
N ALA A 61 1.53 -8.33 8.44
CA ALA A 61 2.43 -7.21 8.73
C ALA A 61 3.41 -7.07 7.57
N GLY A 62 3.72 -5.84 7.20
CA GLY A 62 4.74 -5.55 6.21
C GLY A 62 6.11 -5.33 6.83
N ILE A 63 7.17 -5.71 6.14
CA ILE A 63 8.53 -5.26 6.42
C ILE A 63 9.19 -4.80 5.14
N ILE A 64 9.82 -3.62 5.18
CA ILE A 64 10.61 -3.08 4.08
C ILE A 64 12.05 -3.02 4.56
N VAL A 65 12.95 -3.66 3.81
CA VAL A 65 14.38 -3.74 4.11
C VAL A 65 15.19 -3.28 2.89
N PRO A 66 16.38 -2.70 3.10
CA PRO A 66 17.24 -2.31 2.00
C PRO A 66 17.74 -3.50 1.18
N GLU A 67 18.08 -4.60 1.85
CA GLU A 67 18.60 -5.82 1.22
C GLU A 67 18.45 -7.04 2.16
N VAL A 68 18.75 -8.22 1.68
CA VAL A 68 18.65 -9.47 2.47
C VAL A 68 19.90 -10.36 2.36
N ALA A 69 20.94 -9.89 1.66
CA ALA A 69 22.17 -10.66 1.46
C ALA A 69 23.08 -10.63 2.69
N SER A 70 23.06 -9.53 3.47
CA SER A 70 23.84 -9.46 4.70
C SER A 70 23.17 -10.22 5.85
N GLU A 71 24.00 -10.75 6.73
CA GLU A 71 23.52 -11.45 7.92
C GLU A 71 22.66 -10.58 8.82
N TYR A 72 22.94 -9.27 8.89
CA TYR A 72 22.21 -8.32 9.71
C TYR A 72 20.72 -8.26 9.33
N TYR A 73 20.42 -7.93 8.07
CA TYR A 73 19.03 -7.82 7.61
C TYR A 73 18.33 -9.18 7.57
N ALA A 74 19.04 -10.24 7.15
CA ALA A 74 18.49 -11.59 7.15
C ALA A 74 18.05 -12.02 8.56
N ARG A 75 18.87 -11.77 9.58
CA ARG A 75 18.52 -12.07 10.98
C ARG A 75 17.38 -11.21 11.50
N LEU A 76 17.33 -9.93 11.12
CA LEU A 76 16.25 -9.02 11.49
C LEU A 76 14.91 -9.52 10.95
N VAL A 77 14.86 -9.83 9.64
CA VAL A 77 13.66 -10.37 8.98
C VAL A 77 13.24 -11.70 9.61
N HIS A 78 14.19 -12.58 9.90
CA HIS A 78 13.88 -13.87 10.53
C HIS A 78 13.25 -13.70 11.91
N LYS A 79 13.82 -12.84 12.75
CA LYS A 79 13.27 -12.55 14.09
C LYS A 79 11.90 -11.89 14.02
N ALA A 80 11.71 -10.92 13.09
CA ALA A 80 10.43 -10.28 12.87
C ALA A 80 9.36 -11.30 12.44
N LYS A 81 9.72 -12.20 11.51
CA LYS A 81 8.84 -13.28 11.07
C LYS A 81 8.40 -14.18 12.22
N ASP A 82 9.34 -14.65 13.03
CA ASP A 82 9.03 -15.57 14.14
C ASP A 82 8.16 -14.89 15.20
N PHE A 83 8.47 -13.65 15.55
CA PHE A 83 7.68 -12.86 16.50
C PHE A 83 6.24 -12.63 16.00
N LEU A 84 6.08 -12.25 14.73
CA LEU A 84 4.78 -11.99 14.11
C LEU A 84 3.98 -13.29 13.95
N ALA A 85 4.62 -14.38 13.54
CA ALA A 85 3.99 -15.69 13.43
C ALA A 85 3.43 -16.18 14.77
N ALA A 86 4.15 -15.98 15.88
CA ALA A 86 3.68 -16.31 17.22
C ALA A 86 2.42 -15.52 17.63
N LYS A 87 2.16 -14.37 16.98
CA LYS A 87 0.97 -13.54 17.18
C LYS A 87 -0.10 -13.74 16.11
N GLY A 88 0.05 -14.73 15.24
CA GLY A 88 -0.91 -15.03 14.17
C GLY A 88 -0.83 -14.09 12.96
N TYR A 89 0.30 -13.39 12.78
CA TYR A 89 0.53 -12.53 11.62
C TYR A 89 1.42 -13.22 10.58
N SER A 90 1.07 -13.04 9.31
CA SER A 90 1.96 -13.36 8.19
C SER A 90 2.84 -12.16 7.86
N LEU A 91 4.12 -12.40 7.58
CA LEU A 91 5.05 -11.35 7.18
C LEU A 91 5.10 -11.23 5.66
N ILE A 92 4.89 -10.02 5.16
CA ILE A 92 5.07 -9.64 3.75
C ILE A 92 6.30 -8.74 3.66
N MET A 93 7.26 -9.11 2.81
CA MET A 93 8.53 -8.38 2.69
C MET A 93 8.66 -7.70 1.32
N LYS A 94 9.24 -6.50 1.34
CA LYS A 94 9.75 -5.80 0.16
C LYS A 94 11.22 -5.43 0.36
N VAL A 95 12.00 -5.56 -0.70
CA VAL A 95 13.41 -5.16 -0.74
C VAL A 95 13.52 -3.93 -1.63
N THR A 96 14.33 -2.95 -1.24
CA THR A 96 14.42 -1.64 -1.91
C THR A 96 15.74 -1.38 -2.61
N ASP A 97 16.74 -2.27 -2.42
CA ASP A 97 18.09 -2.12 -2.98
C ASP A 97 18.69 -0.72 -2.68
N PHE A 98 18.46 -0.19 -1.48
CA PHE A 98 18.91 1.15 -1.05
C PHE A 98 18.36 2.31 -1.91
N LYS A 99 17.26 2.11 -2.65
CA LYS A 99 16.69 3.11 -3.54
C LYS A 99 15.48 3.80 -2.92
N ALA A 100 15.52 5.12 -2.76
CA ALA A 100 14.42 5.90 -2.20
C ALA A 100 13.11 5.78 -3.01
N ALA A 101 13.20 5.68 -4.34
CA ALA A 101 12.03 5.49 -5.20
C ALA A 101 11.34 4.14 -4.93
N GLU A 102 12.11 3.07 -4.72
CA GLU A 102 11.60 1.74 -4.37
C GLU A 102 10.96 1.73 -2.98
N LEU A 103 11.50 2.50 -2.04
CA LEU A 103 10.94 2.66 -0.70
C LEU A 103 9.55 3.30 -0.76
N LEU A 104 9.39 4.37 -1.55
CA LEU A 104 8.09 5.02 -1.78
C LEU A 104 7.07 4.06 -2.40
N ASP A 105 7.48 3.30 -3.44
CA ASP A 105 6.61 2.30 -4.07
C ASP A 105 6.25 1.17 -3.09
N ALA A 106 7.21 0.73 -2.29
CA ALA A 106 6.98 -0.31 -1.29
C ALA A 106 5.94 0.11 -0.25
N ILE A 107 5.99 1.34 0.29
CA ILE A 107 5.00 1.86 1.24
C ILE A 107 3.61 1.91 0.59
N ASN A 108 3.51 2.45 -0.63
CA ASN A 108 2.26 2.51 -1.37
C ASN A 108 1.70 1.11 -1.66
N THR A 109 2.57 0.15 -1.97
CA THR A 109 2.16 -1.24 -2.20
C THR A 109 1.64 -1.89 -0.93
N MET A 110 2.34 -1.73 0.21
CA MET A 110 1.91 -2.27 1.50
C MET A 110 0.56 -1.67 1.95
N SER A 111 0.34 -0.38 1.71
CA SER A 111 -0.95 0.26 1.95
C SER A 111 -2.05 -0.34 1.09
N ARG A 112 -1.82 -0.56 -0.21
CA ARG A 112 -2.81 -1.15 -1.13
C ARG A 112 -3.20 -2.58 -0.80
N ILE A 113 -2.28 -3.38 -0.29
CA ILE A 113 -2.56 -4.76 0.14
C ILE A 113 -3.09 -4.85 1.57
N HIS A 114 -3.27 -3.70 2.23
CA HIS A 114 -3.89 -3.58 3.54
C HIS A 114 -3.19 -4.37 4.66
N VAL A 115 -1.85 -4.29 4.72
CA VAL A 115 -1.14 -4.82 5.91
C VAL A 115 -1.62 -4.09 7.17
N LYS A 116 -1.62 -4.76 8.30
CA LYS A 116 -2.09 -4.17 9.57
C LYS A 116 -1.08 -3.22 10.20
N CYS A 117 0.20 -3.42 9.93
CA CYS A 117 1.30 -2.54 10.36
C CYS A 117 2.50 -2.72 9.42
N LEU A 118 3.42 -1.78 9.48
CA LEU A 118 4.59 -1.76 8.61
C LEU A 118 5.85 -1.46 9.43
N LEU A 119 6.86 -2.33 9.28
CA LEU A 119 8.21 -2.08 9.75
C LEU A 119 9.04 -1.58 8.56
N VAL A 120 9.70 -0.45 8.72
CA VAL A 120 10.58 0.13 7.70
C VAL A 120 11.97 0.22 8.26
N VAL A 121 12.89 -0.52 7.67
CA VAL A 121 14.31 -0.45 8.03
C VAL A 121 14.95 0.63 7.18
N MET A 122 15.42 1.70 7.86
CA MET A 122 16.05 2.84 7.21
C MET A 122 17.56 2.63 7.17
N ASP A 123 18.17 2.93 6.04
CA ASP A 123 19.62 2.81 5.86
C ASP A 123 20.36 4.01 6.47
N THR A 124 19.84 5.22 6.24
CA THR A 124 20.41 6.47 6.76
C THR A 124 19.30 7.50 7.00
N GLU A 125 19.57 8.49 7.88
CA GLU A 125 18.67 9.64 8.08
C GLU A 125 18.49 10.48 6.81
N GLU A 126 19.41 10.44 5.87
CA GLU A 126 19.37 11.16 4.60
C GLU A 126 18.22 10.72 3.69
N ASN A 127 17.67 9.53 3.92
CA ASN A 127 16.50 9.02 3.17
C ASN A 127 15.16 9.56 3.65
N MET A 128 15.11 10.34 4.73
CA MET A 128 13.88 10.95 5.27
C MET A 128 13.49 12.21 4.51
N SER A 129 13.08 12.06 3.27
CA SER A 129 12.54 13.17 2.47
C SER A 129 11.10 13.52 2.89
N ASP A 130 10.69 14.77 2.64
CA ASP A 130 9.31 15.22 2.86
C ASP A 130 8.29 14.36 2.06
N GLN A 131 8.71 13.84 0.91
CA GLN A 131 7.89 12.94 0.10
C GLN A 131 7.66 11.60 0.81
N LEU A 132 8.69 11.06 1.46
CA LEU A 132 8.60 9.82 2.22
C LEU A 132 7.71 9.99 3.44
N ILE A 133 7.91 11.05 4.22
CA ILE A 133 7.08 11.41 5.38
C ILE A 133 5.62 11.54 4.94
N SER A 134 5.37 12.27 3.85
CA SER A 134 4.03 12.43 3.29
C SER A 134 3.41 11.09 2.84
N ALA A 135 4.19 10.19 2.26
CA ALA A 135 3.72 8.87 1.86
C ALA A 135 3.37 8.00 3.07
N MET A 136 4.19 8.04 4.12
CA MET A 136 3.91 7.35 5.39
C MET A 136 2.60 7.84 6.01
N HIS A 137 2.42 9.16 6.11
CA HIS A 137 1.18 9.74 6.63
C HIS A 137 -0.06 9.36 5.81
N ARG A 138 0.05 9.45 4.46
CA ARG A 138 -1.06 9.10 3.56
C ARG A 138 -1.39 7.61 3.58
N SER A 139 -0.44 6.74 3.91
CA SER A 139 -0.68 5.29 3.98
C SER A 139 -1.74 4.91 5.01
N GLY A 140 -1.90 5.71 6.06
CA GLY A 140 -2.78 5.41 7.19
C GLY A 140 -2.35 4.19 8.01
N LEU A 141 -1.17 3.62 7.74
CA LEU A 141 -0.66 2.45 8.44
C LEU A 141 0.07 2.84 9.72
N PRO A 142 -0.03 2.05 10.79
CA PRO A 142 0.93 2.09 11.88
C PRO A 142 2.31 1.71 11.34
N ILE A 143 3.27 2.64 11.40
CA ILE A 143 4.63 2.44 10.86
C ILE A 143 5.63 2.52 12.02
N MET A 144 6.51 1.54 12.09
CA MET A 144 7.68 1.54 12.95
C MET A 144 8.93 1.67 12.09
N LEU A 145 9.75 2.67 12.39
CA LEU A 145 11.07 2.85 11.78
C LEU A 145 12.13 2.13 12.65
N ILE A 146 13.07 1.45 12.00
CA ILE A 146 14.15 0.67 12.63
C ILE A 146 15.48 1.11 12.01
#